data_7dec3c5d46c4cf159606a329414f998a
#
_entry.id   7dec3c5d46c4cf159606a329414f998a
#
_cell.length_a   1.000
_cell.length_b   1.000
_cell.length_c   1.000
_cell.angle_alpha   90.00
_cell.angle_beta   90.00
_cell.angle_gamma   90.00
#
_symmetry.space_group_name_H-M   'P 1'
#
loop_
_entity.id
_entity.type
_entity.pdbx_description
1 polymer ?
#
loop_
_entity_poly.entity_id
_entity_poly.type
_entity_poly.pdbx_seq_one_letter_code
_entity_poly.pdbx_strand_id
1 'polypeptide(L)'
;MDVEWNGLDTLVVAAGVSALQPLLAIAGVEVENKTELEMTTQEGIQNTVDVAAAATRGNYVGPLVAAVTFVPLLSNTSKSPSILLVNSLASVIPAPTRTLYASTKAASLVLYQALSIEHPNIAFTFFMPATVEGDFRASAVDSGPVRELDPNAHGLKREDVAKRCIDATDNGEKAVFMPVHMRFGHLLYWVWPAFVERAARRKYNFGV
;
A
#
# COMPACT_ATOMS: atom_id res chain seq x y z
N MET A 1 4.89 4.00 32.30
CA MET A 1 5.61 4.69 31.20
C MET A 1 5.53 6.15 31.55
N ASP A 2 6.58 6.68 32.14
CA ASP A 2 6.63 8.10 32.45
C ASP A 2 6.66 8.84 31.13
N VAL A 3 5.57 9.56 30.83
CA VAL A 3 5.37 10.24 29.57
C VAL A 3 6.14 11.55 29.63
N GLU A 4 7.37 11.57 29.12
CA GLU A 4 8.14 12.82 28.93
C GLU A 4 7.48 13.78 27.93
N TRP A 5 6.46 13.30 27.18
CA TRP A 5 5.79 14.02 26.12
C TRP A 5 4.38 14.41 26.56
N ASN A 6 4.07 15.69 26.45
CA ASN A 6 2.76 16.24 26.85
C ASN A 6 1.64 15.92 25.87
N GLY A 7 1.90 15.20 24.79
CA GLY A 7 0.93 14.82 23.78
C GLY A 7 1.52 14.47 22.43
N LEU A 8 0.66 14.24 21.46
CA LEU A 8 0.99 13.93 20.08
C LEU A 8 0.11 14.76 19.15
N ASP A 9 0.67 15.49 18.22
CA ASP A 9 -0.07 16.29 17.23
C ASP A 9 -0.24 15.57 15.89
N THR A 10 0.77 14.80 15.46
CA THR A 10 0.74 14.12 14.15
C THR A 10 1.22 12.68 14.26
N LEU A 11 0.44 11.76 13.71
CA LEU A 11 0.82 10.36 13.55
C LEU A 11 1.14 10.07 12.07
N VAL A 12 2.34 9.57 11.80
CA VAL A 12 2.72 9.08 10.46
C VAL A 12 2.72 7.55 10.45
N VAL A 13 1.79 6.96 9.70
CA VAL A 13 1.66 5.50 9.51
C VAL A 13 2.32 5.13 8.18
N ALA A 14 3.61 4.81 8.22
CA ALA A 14 4.43 4.50 7.05
C ALA A 14 4.88 3.02 6.96
N ALA A 15 4.66 2.24 8.02
CA ALA A 15 5.07 0.84 8.06
C ALA A 15 4.34 0.00 7.01
N GLY A 16 5.03 -1.01 6.46
CA GLY A 16 4.46 -1.95 5.52
C GLY A 16 5.49 -2.92 4.96
N VAL A 17 5.00 -3.96 4.32
CA VAL A 17 5.82 -5.00 3.67
C VAL A 17 5.39 -5.19 2.23
N SER A 18 6.31 -5.65 1.37
CA SER A 18 6.05 -5.95 -0.03
C SER A 18 5.64 -7.40 -0.25
N ALA A 19 4.93 -7.68 -1.35
CA ALA A 19 4.72 -8.99 -1.96
C ALA A 19 4.75 -8.79 -3.48
N LEU A 20 5.47 -9.66 -4.21
CA LEU A 20 5.92 -9.43 -5.59
C LEU A 20 5.48 -10.54 -6.55
N GLN A 21 4.97 -11.66 -6.05
CA GLN A 21 4.61 -12.80 -6.88
C GLN A 21 3.15 -12.77 -7.33
N PRO A 22 2.84 -13.32 -8.51
CA PRO A 22 1.48 -13.71 -8.87
C PRO A 22 0.91 -14.66 -7.82
N LEU A 23 -0.39 -14.55 -7.51
CA LEU A 23 -1.01 -15.33 -6.44
C LEU A 23 -0.81 -16.86 -6.59
N LEU A 24 -0.99 -17.37 -7.80
CA LEU A 24 -0.82 -18.81 -8.06
C LEU A 24 0.66 -19.23 -8.01
N ALA A 25 1.60 -18.35 -8.33
CA ALA A 25 3.03 -18.65 -8.20
C ALA A 25 3.44 -18.84 -6.73
N ILE A 26 2.82 -18.11 -5.79
CA ILE A 26 3.01 -18.36 -4.34
C ILE A 26 2.56 -19.77 -3.96
N ALA A 27 1.52 -20.28 -4.62
CA ALA A 27 1.02 -21.65 -4.43
C ALA A 27 1.84 -22.73 -5.19
N GLY A 28 2.95 -22.34 -5.85
CA GLY A 28 3.80 -23.26 -6.61
C GLY A 28 3.28 -23.58 -8.01
N VAL A 29 2.24 -22.88 -8.50
CA VAL A 29 1.70 -23.08 -9.84
C VAL A 29 2.34 -22.10 -10.81
N GLU A 30 2.98 -22.61 -11.86
CA GLU A 30 3.54 -21.78 -12.93
C GLU A 30 2.41 -21.22 -13.80
N VAL A 31 2.35 -19.88 -13.89
CA VAL A 31 1.26 -19.18 -14.59
C VAL A 31 1.66 -18.57 -15.92
N GLU A 32 2.96 -18.51 -16.23
CA GLU A 32 3.47 -17.88 -17.43
C GLU A 32 3.77 -18.91 -18.51
N ASN A 33 3.36 -18.61 -19.75
CA ASN A 33 3.58 -19.46 -20.92
C ASN A 33 2.93 -20.87 -20.83
N LYS A 34 1.95 -21.07 -19.94
CA LYS A 34 1.19 -22.32 -19.84
C LYS A 34 -0.20 -22.18 -20.43
N THR A 35 -0.58 -23.16 -21.24
CA THR A 35 -1.93 -23.27 -21.79
C THR A 35 -2.90 -23.89 -20.77
N GLU A 36 -2.38 -24.75 -19.91
CA GLU A 36 -3.12 -25.41 -18.82
C GLU A 36 -2.37 -25.15 -17.50
N LEU A 37 -3.11 -24.83 -16.45
CA LEU A 37 -2.55 -24.63 -15.11
C LEU A 37 -2.60 -25.96 -14.34
N GLU A 38 -1.52 -26.25 -13.65
CA GLU A 38 -1.48 -27.37 -12.72
C GLU A 38 -2.38 -27.11 -11.50
N MET A 39 -2.90 -28.18 -10.89
CA MET A 39 -3.67 -28.06 -9.65
C MET A 39 -2.76 -27.69 -8.49
N THR A 40 -3.24 -26.81 -7.62
CA THR A 40 -2.51 -26.43 -6.41
C THR A 40 -2.44 -27.62 -5.43
N THR A 41 -1.30 -27.77 -4.79
CA THR A 41 -1.10 -28.74 -3.71
C THR A 41 -1.57 -28.19 -2.37
N GLN A 42 -1.78 -29.06 -1.38
CA GLN A 42 -2.09 -28.63 -0.02
C GLN A 42 -0.98 -27.76 0.57
N GLU A 43 0.29 -28.10 0.30
CA GLU A 43 1.46 -27.33 0.72
C GLU A 43 1.48 -25.94 0.08
N GLY A 44 1.19 -25.85 -1.23
CA GLY A 44 1.09 -24.57 -1.95
C GLY A 44 -0.02 -23.68 -1.40
N ILE A 45 -1.18 -24.26 -1.04
CA ILE A 45 -2.26 -23.52 -0.38
C ILE A 45 -1.79 -23.01 0.98
N GLN A 46 -1.14 -23.85 1.80
CA GLN A 46 -0.65 -23.43 3.12
C GLN A 46 0.40 -22.30 3.00
N ASN A 47 1.36 -22.45 2.09
CA ASN A 47 2.35 -21.39 1.83
C ASN A 47 1.67 -20.06 1.45
N THR A 48 0.64 -20.12 0.60
CA THR A 48 -0.11 -18.91 0.22
C THR A 48 -0.79 -18.25 1.42
N VAL A 49 -1.36 -19.05 2.32
CA VAL A 49 -1.98 -18.57 3.58
C VAL A 49 -0.93 -17.89 4.46
N ASP A 50 0.25 -18.52 4.62
CA ASP A 50 1.32 -17.99 5.46
C ASP A 50 1.86 -16.65 4.93
N VAL A 51 2.09 -16.53 3.61
CA VAL A 51 2.49 -15.29 2.95
C VAL A 51 1.40 -14.22 3.07
N ALA A 52 0.13 -14.58 2.87
CA ALA A 52 -1.00 -13.67 3.03
C ALA A 52 -1.12 -13.17 4.48
N ALA A 53 -0.91 -14.04 5.47
CA ALA A 53 -0.89 -13.66 6.88
C ALA A 53 0.26 -12.68 7.19
N ALA A 54 1.46 -12.91 6.66
CA ALA A 54 2.61 -12.01 6.82
C ALA A 54 2.32 -10.63 6.19
N ALA A 55 1.80 -10.57 4.96
CA ALA A 55 1.41 -9.34 4.29
C ALA A 55 0.32 -8.59 5.08
N THR A 56 -0.68 -9.32 5.58
CA THR A 56 -1.78 -8.76 6.38
C THR A 56 -1.28 -8.17 7.70
N ARG A 57 -0.39 -8.86 8.39
CA ARG A 57 0.21 -8.35 9.63
C ARG A 57 0.92 -7.02 9.41
N GLY A 58 1.76 -6.91 8.36
CA GLY A 58 2.52 -5.70 8.08
C GLY A 58 1.67 -4.55 7.55
N ASN A 59 0.76 -4.82 6.61
CA ASN A 59 0.05 -3.78 5.88
C ASN A 59 -1.33 -3.41 6.44
N TYR A 60 -1.94 -4.26 7.26
CA TYR A 60 -3.27 -4.03 7.82
C TYR A 60 -3.28 -4.03 9.35
N VAL A 61 -2.77 -5.11 9.99
CA VAL A 61 -2.80 -5.21 11.46
C VAL A 61 -1.90 -4.16 12.10
N GLY A 62 -0.71 -3.90 11.56
CA GLY A 62 0.17 -2.82 12.03
C GLY A 62 -0.52 -1.46 12.03
N PRO A 63 -1.05 -0.98 10.89
CA PRO A 63 -1.87 0.22 10.83
C PRO A 63 -3.08 0.21 11.78
N LEU A 64 -3.80 -0.91 11.91
CA LEU A 64 -4.92 -1.05 12.84
C LEU A 64 -4.48 -0.82 14.30
N VAL A 65 -3.39 -1.46 14.71
CA VAL A 65 -2.84 -1.28 16.08
C VAL A 65 -2.43 0.18 16.29
N ALA A 66 -1.78 0.80 15.30
CA ALA A 66 -1.43 2.22 15.38
C ALA A 66 -2.67 3.10 15.57
N ALA A 67 -3.76 2.84 14.83
CA ALA A 67 -5.00 3.59 14.98
C ALA A 67 -5.59 3.45 16.39
N VAL A 68 -5.78 2.20 16.86
CA VAL A 68 -6.36 1.93 18.19
C VAL A 68 -5.53 2.54 19.32
N THR A 69 -4.20 2.56 19.15
CA THR A 69 -3.28 3.11 20.16
C THR A 69 -3.28 4.64 20.16
N PHE A 70 -3.22 5.27 18.99
CA PHE A 70 -2.88 6.69 18.90
C PHE A 70 -4.08 7.61 18.62
N VAL A 71 -5.19 7.13 18.08
CA VAL A 71 -6.38 7.97 17.88
C VAL A 71 -6.89 8.58 19.21
N PRO A 72 -7.03 7.82 20.31
CA PRO A 72 -7.41 8.41 21.59
C PRO A 72 -6.39 9.44 22.12
N LEU A 73 -5.09 9.15 21.96
CA LEU A 73 -4.02 10.06 22.39
C LEU A 73 -4.07 11.38 21.62
N LEU A 74 -4.13 11.31 20.29
CA LEU A 74 -4.27 12.48 19.42
C LEU A 74 -5.49 13.33 19.79
N SER A 75 -6.65 12.69 19.94
CA SER A 75 -7.90 13.37 20.25
C SER A 75 -7.89 14.08 21.61
N ASN A 76 -7.16 13.52 22.60
CA ASN A 76 -7.16 14.03 23.97
C ASN A 76 -6.04 15.05 24.23
N THR A 77 -4.98 15.03 23.43
CA THR A 77 -3.77 15.84 23.74
C THR A 77 -3.49 16.95 22.71
N SER A 78 -3.98 16.81 21.47
CA SER A 78 -3.73 17.80 20.42
C SER A 78 -4.89 18.76 20.23
N LYS A 79 -4.55 20.02 19.94
CA LYS A 79 -5.52 21.03 19.48
C LYS A 79 -5.76 20.96 17.97
N SER A 80 -4.86 20.34 17.23
CA SER A 80 -4.93 20.18 15.77
C SER A 80 -4.40 18.80 15.38
N PRO A 81 -5.11 17.70 15.77
CA PRO A 81 -4.64 16.35 15.55
C PRO A 81 -4.66 15.99 14.07
N SER A 82 -3.60 15.30 13.61
CA SER A 82 -3.50 14.84 12.23
C SER A 82 -2.94 13.42 12.12
N ILE A 83 -3.37 12.70 11.07
CA ILE A 83 -2.88 11.37 10.72
C ILE A 83 -2.53 11.32 9.24
N LEU A 84 -1.28 10.98 8.94
CA LEU A 84 -0.82 10.68 7.59
C LEU A 84 -0.72 9.16 7.40
N LEU A 85 -1.52 8.58 6.52
CA LEU A 85 -1.36 7.20 6.08
C LEU A 85 -0.56 7.15 4.77
N VAL A 86 0.66 6.62 4.82
CA VAL A 86 1.45 6.30 3.63
C VAL A 86 0.99 4.97 3.05
N ASN A 87 0.24 5.06 1.98
CA ASN A 87 -0.36 3.93 1.30
C ASN A 87 0.35 3.64 -0.04
N SER A 88 -0.35 3.36 -1.12
CA SER A 88 0.20 3.08 -2.45
C SER A 88 -0.86 3.28 -3.52
N LEU A 89 -0.46 3.62 -4.75
CA LEU A 89 -1.35 3.55 -5.91
C LEU A 89 -1.93 2.15 -6.13
N ALA A 90 -1.22 1.10 -5.72
CA ALA A 90 -1.70 -0.28 -5.82
C ALA A 90 -2.96 -0.56 -4.97
N SER A 91 -3.27 0.28 -3.98
CA SER A 91 -4.51 0.16 -3.20
C SER A 91 -5.76 0.57 -3.96
N VAL A 92 -5.62 1.31 -5.04
CA VAL A 92 -6.73 1.87 -5.83
C VAL A 92 -6.66 1.53 -7.32
N ILE A 93 -5.49 1.15 -7.84
CA ILE A 93 -5.30 0.72 -9.24
C ILE A 93 -4.76 -0.71 -9.22
N PRO A 94 -5.50 -1.69 -9.77
CA PRO A 94 -5.06 -3.09 -9.81
C PRO A 94 -3.71 -3.25 -10.50
N ALA A 95 -2.85 -4.09 -9.92
CA ALA A 95 -1.52 -4.36 -10.44
C ALA A 95 -1.25 -5.87 -10.41
N PRO A 96 -0.90 -6.51 -11.55
CA PRO A 96 -0.48 -7.91 -11.56
C PRO A 96 0.79 -8.09 -10.70
N THR A 97 1.01 -9.30 -10.22
CA THR A 97 2.11 -9.66 -9.30
C THR A 97 2.09 -8.97 -7.92
N ARG A 98 1.16 -8.04 -7.71
CA ARG A 98 1.02 -7.27 -6.46
C ARG A 98 -0.26 -7.62 -5.70
N THR A 99 -0.87 -8.78 -5.97
CA THR A 99 -2.20 -9.15 -5.48
C THR A 99 -2.32 -9.03 -3.96
N LEU A 100 -1.43 -9.69 -3.19
CA LEU A 100 -1.47 -9.64 -1.72
C LEU A 100 -1.06 -8.27 -1.17
N TYR A 101 -0.07 -7.62 -1.78
CA TYR A 101 0.31 -6.27 -1.41
C TYR A 101 -0.84 -5.28 -1.62
N ALA A 102 -1.42 -5.29 -2.82
CA ALA A 102 -2.49 -4.37 -3.21
C ALA A 102 -3.73 -4.53 -2.32
N SER A 103 -4.18 -5.78 -2.11
CA SER A 103 -5.36 -6.08 -1.28
C SER A 103 -5.19 -5.65 0.17
N THR A 104 -4.01 -5.90 0.77
CA THR A 104 -3.73 -5.49 2.16
C THR A 104 -3.57 -3.97 2.31
N LYS A 105 -2.99 -3.29 1.32
CA LYS A 105 -2.95 -1.81 1.28
C LYS A 105 -4.33 -1.19 1.05
N ALA A 106 -5.18 -1.81 0.22
CA ALA A 106 -6.57 -1.39 0.06
C ALA A 106 -7.36 -1.54 1.37
N ALA A 107 -7.17 -2.65 2.09
CA ALA A 107 -7.80 -2.86 3.39
C ALA A 107 -7.42 -1.76 4.41
N SER A 108 -6.14 -1.40 4.53
CA SER A 108 -5.72 -0.31 5.42
C SER A 108 -6.23 1.06 4.94
N LEU A 109 -6.32 1.30 3.63
CA LEU A 109 -6.90 2.54 3.11
C LEU A 109 -8.37 2.68 3.54
N VAL A 110 -9.18 1.65 3.33
CA VAL A 110 -10.61 1.67 3.71
C VAL A 110 -10.77 1.80 5.22
N LEU A 111 -9.94 1.11 6.02
CA LEU A 111 -9.93 1.26 7.49
C LEU A 111 -9.77 2.73 7.89
N TYR A 112 -8.75 3.40 7.37
CA TYR A 112 -8.47 4.80 7.74
C TYR A 112 -9.46 5.79 7.12
N GLN A 113 -10.06 5.48 5.98
CA GLN A 113 -11.16 6.26 5.42
C GLN A 113 -12.39 6.21 6.33
N ALA A 114 -12.74 5.03 6.87
CA ALA A 114 -13.82 4.89 7.85
C ALA A 114 -13.52 5.66 9.14
N LEU A 115 -12.31 5.49 9.71
CA LEU A 115 -11.86 6.25 10.87
C LEU A 115 -11.94 7.76 10.67
N SER A 116 -11.66 8.24 9.46
CA SER A 116 -11.76 9.69 9.17
C SER A 116 -13.21 10.23 9.18
N ILE A 117 -14.18 9.36 9.08
CA ILE A 117 -15.61 9.70 9.22
C ILE A 117 -16.03 9.60 10.70
N GLU A 118 -15.52 8.59 11.40
CA GLU A 118 -15.79 8.37 12.83
C GLU A 118 -15.14 9.44 13.72
N HIS A 119 -14.00 10.02 13.28
CA HIS A 119 -13.22 11.02 14.03
C HIS A 119 -13.05 12.33 13.23
N PRO A 120 -14.13 13.12 13.01
CA PRO A 120 -14.08 14.32 12.17
C PRO A 120 -13.22 15.45 12.73
N ASN A 121 -12.82 15.37 14.01
CA ASN A 121 -11.90 16.30 14.66
C ASN A 121 -10.41 16.04 14.33
N ILE A 122 -10.08 14.89 13.70
CA ILE A 122 -8.72 14.55 13.27
C ILE A 122 -8.60 14.79 11.77
N ALA A 123 -7.57 15.50 11.35
CA ALA A 123 -7.25 15.66 9.94
C ALA A 123 -6.56 14.38 9.40
N PHE A 124 -7.15 13.74 8.40
CA PHE A 124 -6.57 12.54 7.77
C PHE A 124 -6.05 12.87 6.37
N THR A 125 -4.79 12.51 6.11
CA THR A 125 -4.15 12.56 4.78
C THR A 125 -3.85 11.14 4.29
N PHE A 126 -4.39 10.77 3.13
CA PHE A 126 -4.11 9.49 2.45
C PHE A 126 -3.12 9.73 1.33
N PHE A 127 -1.89 9.30 1.51
CA PHE A 127 -0.82 9.49 0.53
C PHE A 127 -0.61 8.23 -0.30
N MET A 128 -0.79 8.32 -1.60
CA MET A 128 -0.76 7.20 -2.54
C MET A 128 0.33 7.42 -3.60
N PRO A 129 1.59 7.09 -3.28
CA PRO A 129 2.70 7.20 -4.23
C PRO A 129 2.70 6.06 -5.24
N ALA A 130 3.27 6.31 -6.41
CA ALA A 130 3.74 5.29 -7.34
C ALA A 130 5.00 4.60 -6.78
N THR A 131 5.78 3.94 -7.64
CA THR A 131 7.07 3.35 -7.29
C THR A 131 7.99 4.42 -6.71
N VAL A 132 8.51 4.19 -5.50
CA VAL A 132 9.52 5.03 -4.84
C VAL A 132 10.86 4.30 -4.87
N GLU A 133 11.96 5.02 -4.99
CA GLU A 133 13.31 4.47 -4.90
C GLU A 133 13.58 3.83 -3.53
N GLY A 134 14.55 2.90 -3.46
CA GLY A 134 14.97 2.21 -2.24
C GLY A 134 14.68 0.72 -2.26
N ASP A 135 15.00 0.06 -1.15
CA ASP A 135 15.07 -1.39 -1.02
C ASP A 135 13.77 -2.06 -0.51
N PHE A 136 12.66 -1.34 -0.50
CA PHE A 136 11.38 -1.84 0.01
C PHE A 136 10.97 -3.19 -0.60
N ARG A 137 11.35 -3.44 -1.86
CA ARG A 137 11.04 -4.70 -2.56
C ARG A 137 11.95 -5.85 -2.16
N ALA A 138 13.16 -5.57 -1.70
CA ALA A 138 14.12 -6.60 -1.27
C ALA A 138 13.64 -7.38 -0.04
N SER A 139 12.76 -6.78 0.77
CA SER A 139 12.14 -7.40 1.96
C SER A 139 10.74 -7.94 1.71
N ALA A 140 10.44 -8.38 0.47
CA ALA A 140 9.14 -8.93 0.15
C ALA A 140 8.89 -10.24 0.92
N VAL A 141 7.71 -10.37 1.52
CA VAL A 141 7.34 -11.53 2.35
C VAL A 141 7.18 -12.84 1.55
N ASP A 142 7.09 -12.74 0.23
CA ASP A 142 6.99 -13.87 -0.70
C ASP A 142 8.30 -14.19 -1.42
N SER A 143 9.38 -13.46 -1.13
CA SER A 143 10.70 -13.64 -1.78
C SER A 143 10.66 -13.62 -3.31
N GLY A 144 9.64 -13.00 -3.90
CA GLY A 144 9.46 -12.94 -5.34
C GLY A 144 10.46 -12.02 -6.05
N PRO A 145 10.75 -12.29 -7.34
CA PRO A 145 11.63 -11.43 -8.13
C PRO A 145 10.98 -10.08 -8.40
N VAL A 146 11.79 -9.03 -8.42
CA VAL A 146 11.34 -7.70 -8.86
C VAL A 146 11.22 -7.71 -10.38
N ARG A 147 10.01 -7.52 -10.91
CA ARG A 147 9.68 -7.54 -12.34
C ARG A 147 9.58 -6.14 -12.96
N GLU A 148 9.40 -5.14 -12.14
CA GLU A 148 9.33 -3.74 -12.55
C GLU A 148 10.72 -3.21 -12.91
N LEU A 149 10.75 -2.09 -13.64
CA LEU A 149 11.98 -1.32 -13.86
C LEU A 149 12.63 -0.96 -12.51
N ASP A 150 13.97 -0.85 -12.54
CA ASP A 150 14.74 -0.50 -11.34
C ASP A 150 14.15 0.74 -10.64
N PRO A 151 13.65 0.60 -9.40
CA PRO A 151 13.07 1.73 -8.67
C PRO A 151 14.08 2.84 -8.39
N ASN A 152 15.36 2.53 -8.28
CA ASN A 152 16.40 3.54 -8.03
C ASN A 152 16.69 4.39 -9.27
N ALA A 153 16.47 3.84 -10.47
CA ALA A 153 16.64 4.58 -11.72
C ALA A 153 15.37 5.33 -12.16
N HIS A 154 14.18 4.77 -11.88
CA HIS A 154 12.91 5.24 -12.46
C HIS A 154 11.82 5.59 -11.42
N GLY A 155 12.09 5.36 -10.13
CA GLY A 155 11.17 5.68 -9.05
C GLY A 155 11.16 7.15 -8.66
N LEU A 156 10.14 7.51 -7.89
CA LEU A 156 10.08 8.81 -7.23
C LEU A 156 11.22 8.93 -6.21
N LYS A 157 11.81 10.09 -6.08
CA LYS A 157 12.87 10.34 -5.09
C LYS A 157 12.30 10.33 -3.68
N ARG A 158 12.99 9.68 -2.75
CA ARG A 158 12.54 9.56 -1.35
C ARG A 158 12.34 10.90 -0.68
N GLU A 159 13.27 11.83 -0.92
CA GLU A 159 13.21 13.18 -0.37
C GLU A 159 11.98 13.95 -0.88
N ASP A 160 11.67 13.86 -2.19
CA ASP A 160 10.50 14.51 -2.78
C ASP A 160 9.20 13.93 -2.23
N VAL A 161 9.15 12.60 -2.06
CA VAL A 161 8.01 11.91 -1.47
C VAL A 161 7.82 12.33 -0.01
N ALA A 162 8.89 12.35 0.79
CA ALA A 162 8.84 12.75 2.20
C ALA A 162 8.41 14.21 2.36
N LYS A 163 9.00 15.12 1.57
CA LYS A 163 8.60 16.52 1.55
C LYS A 163 7.13 16.67 1.19
N ARG A 164 6.67 15.99 0.14
CA ARG A 164 5.27 16.05 -0.29
C ARG A 164 4.31 15.49 0.75
N CYS A 165 4.71 14.47 1.51
CA CYS A 165 3.95 13.93 2.64
C CYS A 165 3.75 15.01 3.72
N ILE A 166 4.82 15.71 4.11
CA ILE A 166 4.77 16.78 5.12
C ILE A 166 3.88 17.91 4.62
N ASP A 167 4.16 18.44 3.43
CA ASP A 167 3.40 19.55 2.82
C ASP A 167 1.89 19.21 2.74
N ALA A 168 1.54 17.97 2.38
CA ALA A 168 0.15 17.53 2.29
C ALA A 168 -0.53 17.50 3.66
N THR A 169 0.17 17.03 4.69
CA THR A 169 -0.35 16.94 6.05
C THR A 169 -0.56 18.34 6.63
N ASP A 170 0.42 19.22 6.47
CA ASP A 170 0.36 20.61 6.95
C ASP A 170 -0.75 21.42 6.28
N ASN A 171 -1.02 21.13 4.99
CA ASN A 171 -2.11 21.78 4.24
C ASN A 171 -3.47 21.07 4.41
N GLY A 172 -3.58 19.99 5.19
CA GLY A 172 -4.82 19.25 5.40
C GLY A 172 -5.39 18.57 4.14
N GLU A 173 -4.53 18.20 3.19
CA GLU A 173 -4.97 17.54 1.96
C GLU A 173 -5.47 16.13 2.24
N LYS A 174 -6.71 15.83 1.87
CA LYS A 174 -7.36 14.56 2.20
C LYS A 174 -6.81 13.35 1.43
N ALA A 175 -6.60 13.50 0.11
CA ALA A 175 -6.15 12.41 -0.75
C ALA A 175 -5.09 12.91 -1.74
N VAL A 176 -3.90 12.37 -1.65
CA VAL A 176 -2.71 12.81 -2.40
C VAL A 176 -2.19 11.66 -3.27
N PHE A 177 -2.16 11.89 -4.56
CA PHE A 177 -1.61 10.98 -5.56
C PHE A 177 -0.27 11.51 -6.07
N MET A 178 0.73 10.67 -6.07
CA MET A 178 2.04 11.06 -6.61
C MET A 178 2.54 10.01 -7.62
N PRO A 179 2.59 10.36 -8.93
CA PRO A 179 2.26 11.65 -9.54
C PRO A 179 0.76 11.99 -9.53
N VAL A 180 0.44 13.29 -9.54
CA VAL A 180 -0.94 13.78 -9.36
C VAL A 180 -1.94 13.27 -10.41
N HIS A 181 -1.50 13.06 -11.66
CA HIS A 181 -2.36 12.54 -12.74
C HIS A 181 -2.86 11.12 -12.49
N MET A 182 -2.21 10.35 -11.62
CA MET A 182 -2.63 8.98 -11.27
C MET A 182 -3.97 8.93 -10.52
N ARG A 183 -4.45 10.05 -10.00
CA ARG A 183 -5.82 10.15 -9.44
C ARG A 183 -6.90 9.74 -10.47
N PHE A 184 -6.65 9.99 -11.75
CA PHE A 184 -7.56 9.61 -12.83
C PHE A 184 -7.44 8.13 -13.19
N GLY A 185 -6.33 7.46 -12.88
CA GLY A 185 -6.13 6.04 -13.16
C GLY A 185 -7.13 5.14 -12.43
N HIS A 186 -7.50 5.50 -11.21
CA HIS A 186 -8.55 4.80 -10.46
C HIS A 186 -9.92 4.93 -11.14
N LEU A 187 -10.32 6.14 -11.52
CA LEU A 187 -11.57 6.38 -12.25
C LEU A 187 -11.55 5.70 -13.62
N LEU A 188 -10.42 5.75 -14.31
CA LEU A 188 -10.26 5.16 -15.64
C LEU A 188 -10.44 3.63 -15.62
N TYR A 189 -10.05 2.96 -14.52
CA TYR A 189 -10.27 1.53 -14.39
C TYR A 189 -11.76 1.15 -14.45
N TRP A 190 -12.64 1.96 -13.88
CA TRP A 190 -14.08 1.72 -13.91
C TRP A 190 -14.74 2.06 -15.25
N VAL A 191 -14.16 2.99 -16.01
CA VAL A 191 -14.69 3.44 -17.29
C VAL A 191 -14.09 2.63 -18.46
N TRP A 192 -12.79 2.32 -18.38
CA TRP A 192 -12.07 1.62 -19.43
C TRP A 192 -11.04 0.62 -18.87
N PRO A 193 -11.50 -0.48 -18.26
CA PRO A 193 -10.63 -1.44 -17.57
C PRO A 193 -9.58 -2.04 -18.50
N ALA A 194 -9.94 -2.43 -19.73
CA ALA A 194 -9.02 -3.04 -20.70
C ALA A 194 -7.79 -2.17 -21.02
N PHE A 195 -7.91 -0.85 -20.99
CA PHE A 195 -6.77 0.05 -21.16
C PHE A 195 -5.82 -0.01 -19.96
N VAL A 196 -6.38 0.09 -18.75
CA VAL A 196 -5.59 0.06 -17.51
C VAL A 196 -4.91 -1.29 -17.32
N GLU A 197 -5.63 -2.40 -17.58
CA GLU A 197 -5.09 -3.76 -17.50
C GLU A 197 -3.92 -3.98 -18.47
N ARG A 198 -4.06 -3.52 -19.73
CA ARG A 198 -2.97 -3.61 -20.72
C ARG A 198 -1.75 -2.79 -20.28
N ALA A 199 -1.95 -1.58 -19.76
CA ALA A 199 -0.87 -0.73 -19.25
C ALA A 199 -0.19 -1.38 -18.03
N ALA A 200 -0.97 -1.97 -17.13
CA ALA A 200 -0.47 -2.67 -15.95
C ALA A 200 0.34 -3.92 -16.35
N ARG A 201 -0.15 -4.77 -17.26
CA ARG A 201 0.58 -5.94 -17.77
C ARG A 201 1.96 -5.54 -18.31
N ARG A 202 2.03 -4.47 -19.13
CA ARG A 202 3.31 -3.97 -19.68
C ARG A 202 4.24 -3.47 -18.57
N LYS A 203 3.73 -2.70 -17.61
CA LYS A 203 4.53 -2.15 -16.51
C LYS A 203 5.16 -3.26 -15.65
N TYR A 204 4.44 -4.34 -15.40
CA TYR A 204 4.87 -5.44 -14.53
C TYR A 204 5.47 -6.62 -15.30
N ASN A 205 5.65 -6.49 -16.62
CA ASN A 205 6.13 -7.56 -17.49
C ASN A 205 5.42 -8.90 -17.22
N PHE A 206 4.08 -8.90 -17.28
CA PHE A 206 3.24 -10.03 -16.94
C PHE A 206 2.33 -10.43 -18.10
N GLY A 207 2.56 -11.62 -18.66
CA GLY A 207 1.75 -12.15 -19.76
C GLY A 207 1.83 -11.31 -21.05
N VAL A 208 3.00 -10.78 -21.38
CA VAL A 208 3.29 -9.96 -22.58
C VAL A 208 4.17 -10.77 -23.51
#